data_f54a72a5285be286db748f2ae46e9eda
#
_entry.id   f54a72a5285be286db748f2ae46e9eda
#
_cell.length_a   1.000
_cell.length_b   1.000
_cell.length_c   1.000
_cell.angle_alpha   90.00
_cell.angle_beta   90.00
_cell.angle_gamma   90.00
#
_symmetry.space_group_name_H-M   'P 1'
#
loop_
_entity.id
_entity.type
_entity.pdbx_description
1 polymer ?
#
loop_
_entity_poly.entity_id
_entity_poly.type
_entity_poly.pdbx_seq_one_letter_code
_entity_poly.pdbx_strand_id
1 'polypeptide(L)'
;MDIANKIDHTVLKPEAGKDVVVRYCQEAREHGFASVCVNSVYVSLVKKSLEGSDVKVCSVVGFPLGAMSTRAKAFEAKCAVEDGADEIDMVIHIGALKDGDFQAVEEDIRAVVEASAPALVKVIVETCLLTKEEIKKACQLSEQAGAAFVKTSTGFSPGGATLEDIRLMKASVSPKMQIKAS
;
A
#
# COMPACT_ATOMS: atom_id res chain seq x y z
N MET A 1 -19.71 6.92 14.25
CA MET A 1 -18.29 7.15 13.88
C MET A 1 -18.26 7.24 12.36
N ASP A 2 -17.89 8.36 11.83
CA ASP A 2 -17.73 8.50 10.39
C ASP A 2 -16.45 7.77 9.97
N ILE A 3 -16.58 6.76 9.10
CA ILE A 3 -15.46 5.96 8.59
C ILE A 3 -14.98 6.41 7.22
N ALA A 4 -15.65 7.35 6.57
CA ALA A 4 -15.34 7.79 5.21
C ALA A 4 -13.87 8.22 5.10
N ASN A 5 -13.38 9.01 6.05
CA ASN A 5 -12.00 9.48 6.13
C ASN A 5 -10.95 8.37 6.45
N LYS A 6 -11.34 7.11 6.46
CA LYS A 6 -10.47 5.92 6.62
C LYS A 6 -10.50 5.03 5.38
N ILE A 7 -11.28 5.37 4.36
CA ILE A 7 -11.44 4.56 3.15
C ILE A 7 -10.47 5.04 2.08
N ASP A 8 -9.68 4.12 1.53
CA ASP A 8 -8.93 4.33 0.29
C ASP A 8 -9.82 3.85 -0.86
N HIS A 9 -10.38 4.79 -1.62
CA HIS A 9 -11.25 4.49 -2.75
C HIS A 9 -10.41 3.98 -3.91
N THR A 10 -10.51 2.66 -4.19
CA THR A 10 -9.49 1.93 -4.95
C THR A 10 -9.98 1.45 -6.30
N VAL A 11 -9.27 1.76 -7.38
CA VAL A 11 -9.50 1.24 -8.72
C VAL A 11 -8.19 0.76 -9.36
N LEU A 12 -8.02 -0.57 -9.46
CA LEU A 12 -6.76 -1.21 -9.88
C LEU A 12 -6.95 -2.19 -11.05
N LYS A 13 -8.17 -2.33 -11.56
CA LYS A 13 -8.43 -3.21 -12.71
C LYS A 13 -7.72 -2.69 -13.96
N PRO A 14 -7.00 -3.55 -14.71
CA PRO A 14 -6.21 -3.11 -15.88
C PRO A 14 -7.07 -2.51 -17.00
N GLU A 15 -8.33 -2.88 -17.09
CA GLU A 15 -9.28 -2.33 -18.07
C GLU A 15 -9.94 -1.00 -17.65
N ALA A 16 -9.65 -0.51 -16.44
CA ALA A 16 -10.19 0.77 -15.97
C ALA A 16 -9.59 1.94 -16.78
N GLY A 17 -10.41 2.61 -17.57
CA GLY A 17 -10.02 3.78 -18.36
C GLY A 17 -10.05 5.08 -17.54
N LYS A 18 -9.60 6.18 -18.15
CA LYS A 18 -9.50 7.51 -17.53
C LYS A 18 -10.83 7.98 -16.95
N ASP A 19 -11.94 7.76 -17.65
CA ASP A 19 -13.28 8.21 -17.20
C ASP A 19 -13.69 7.51 -15.89
N VAL A 20 -13.33 6.23 -15.73
CA VAL A 20 -13.56 5.49 -14.48
C VAL A 20 -12.73 6.10 -13.36
N VAL A 21 -11.46 6.39 -13.59
CA VAL A 21 -10.56 6.98 -12.58
C VAL A 21 -11.07 8.37 -12.16
N VAL A 22 -11.49 9.22 -13.11
CA VAL A 22 -12.04 10.55 -12.80
C VAL A 22 -13.32 10.44 -11.96
N ARG A 23 -14.21 9.49 -12.27
CA ARG A 23 -15.41 9.24 -11.47
C ARG A 23 -15.05 8.85 -10.03
N TYR A 24 -14.06 7.97 -9.81
CA TYR A 24 -13.57 7.62 -8.47
C TYR A 24 -13.05 8.84 -7.70
N CYS A 25 -12.37 9.77 -8.38
CA CYS A 25 -11.96 11.03 -7.75
C CYS A 25 -13.15 11.89 -7.34
N GLN A 26 -14.20 11.98 -8.16
CA GLN A 26 -15.42 12.72 -7.83
C GLN A 26 -16.13 12.11 -6.62
N GLU A 27 -16.33 10.79 -6.61
CA GLU A 27 -16.92 10.05 -5.49
C GLU A 27 -16.12 10.26 -4.19
N ALA A 28 -14.78 10.21 -4.27
CA ALA A 28 -13.92 10.41 -3.11
C ALA A 28 -14.04 11.83 -2.52
N ARG A 29 -14.17 12.85 -3.37
CA ARG A 29 -14.41 14.25 -2.94
C ARG A 29 -15.79 14.40 -2.30
N GLU A 30 -16.84 13.85 -2.91
CA GLU A 30 -18.22 13.95 -2.43
C GLU A 30 -18.41 13.29 -1.07
N HIS A 31 -17.75 12.14 -0.85
CA HIS A 31 -17.88 11.36 0.38
C HIS A 31 -16.78 11.64 1.42
N GLY A 32 -15.78 12.45 1.10
CA GLY A 32 -14.68 12.75 2.02
C GLY A 32 -13.81 11.53 2.35
N PHE A 33 -13.50 10.69 1.33
CA PHE A 33 -12.63 9.52 1.53
C PHE A 33 -11.19 9.93 1.82
N ALA A 34 -10.41 9.02 2.43
CA ALA A 34 -9.01 9.27 2.79
C ALA A 34 -8.13 9.47 1.56
N SER A 35 -8.27 8.58 0.57
CA SER A 35 -7.48 8.62 -0.66
C SER A 35 -8.21 8.02 -1.85
N VAL A 36 -7.67 8.28 -3.05
CA VAL A 36 -7.93 7.50 -4.26
C VAL A 36 -6.69 6.70 -4.59
N CYS A 37 -6.82 5.36 -4.63
CA CYS A 37 -5.71 4.43 -4.86
C CYS A 37 -5.78 3.86 -6.28
N VAL A 38 -4.69 4.01 -7.04
CA VAL A 38 -4.60 3.67 -8.47
C VAL A 38 -3.27 2.98 -8.82
N ASN A 39 -3.20 2.42 -10.02
CA ASN A 39 -1.94 2.06 -10.66
C ASN A 39 -1.11 3.31 -11.00
N SER A 40 0.22 3.20 -10.97
CA SER A 40 1.16 4.33 -11.12
C SER A 40 0.92 5.19 -12.37
N VAL A 41 0.46 4.60 -13.47
CA VAL A 41 0.12 5.31 -14.73
C VAL A 41 -0.96 6.39 -14.59
N TYR A 42 -1.78 6.33 -13.54
CA TYR A 42 -2.88 7.27 -13.31
C TYR A 42 -2.61 8.32 -12.23
N VAL A 43 -1.46 8.31 -11.58
CA VAL A 43 -1.15 9.21 -10.46
C VAL A 43 -1.30 10.68 -10.84
N SER A 44 -0.68 11.12 -11.94
CA SER A 44 -0.80 12.52 -12.41
C SER A 44 -2.25 12.92 -12.73
N LEU A 45 -3.06 12.00 -13.29
CA LEU A 45 -4.49 12.24 -13.55
C LEU A 45 -5.27 12.42 -12.25
N VAL A 46 -5.04 11.55 -11.26
CA VAL A 46 -5.69 11.60 -9.94
C VAL A 46 -5.28 12.87 -9.22
N LYS A 47 -3.98 13.21 -9.21
CA LYS A 47 -3.47 14.45 -8.59
C LYS A 47 -4.19 15.68 -9.11
N LYS A 48 -4.32 15.79 -10.44
CA LYS A 48 -5.05 16.89 -11.09
C LYS A 48 -6.55 16.88 -10.73
N SER A 49 -7.17 15.69 -10.70
CA SER A 49 -8.62 15.58 -10.45
C SER A 49 -9.00 15.85 -8.99
N LEU A 50 -8.04 15.74 -8.07
CA LEU A 50 -8.21 16.00 -6.63
C LEU A 50 -7.74 17.39 -6.20
N GLU A 51 -7.29 18.25 -7.12
CA GLU A 51 -6.88 19.63 -6.77
C GLU A 51 -7.97 20.36 -5.97
N GLY A 52 -7.54 21.03 -4.90
CA GLY A 52 -8.45 21.77 -4.00
C GLY A 52 -9.27 20.88 -3.05
N SER A 53 -8.92 19.60 -2.89
CA SER A 53 -9.50 18.70 -1.89
C SER A 53 -8.43 18.17 -0.93
N ASP A 54 -8.87 17.64 0.24
CA ASP A 54 -8.00 17.00 1.22
C ASP A 54 -7.74 15.51 0.93
N VAL A 55 -8.41 14.94 -0.09
CA VAL A 55 -8.28 13.53 -0.50
C VAL A 55 -6.87 13.27 -1.03
N LYS A 56 -6.20 12.26 -0.49
CA LYS A 56 -4.82 11.91 -0.86
C LYS A 56 -4.76 11.09 -2.14
N VAL A 57 -3.63 11.18 -2.82
CA VAL A 57 -3.29 10.33 -3.97
C VAL A 57 -2.47 9.16 -3.49
N CYS A 58 -2.97 7.94 -3.68
CA CYS A 58 -2.27 6.71 -3.36
C CYS A 58 -1.91 5.95 -4.63
N SER A 59 -0.68 5.45 -4.72
CA SER A 59 -0.21 4.58 -5.80
C SER A 59 0.19 3.21 -5.28
N VAL A 60 -0.19 2.15 -6.00
CA VAL A 60 0.39 0.82 -5.73
C VAL A 60 1.78 0.70 -6.37
N VAL A 61 2.66 -0.13 -5.77
CA VAL A 61 4.03 -0.38 -6.21
C VAL A 61 4.37 -1.87 -6.07
N GLY A 62 4.98 -2.46 -7.11
CA GLY A 62 5.26 -3.90 -7.14
C GLY A 62 4.01 -4.77 -7.10
N PHE A 63 2.90 -4.22 -7.52
CA PHE A 63 1.57 -4.76 -7.30
C PHE A 63 1.06 -5.61 -8.48
N PRO A 64 0.31 -6.73 -8.26
CA PRO A 64 -0.10 -7.23 -6.94
C PRO A 64 0.84 -8.29 -6.36
N LEU A 65 1.90 -8.70 -7.08
CA LEU A 65 2.68 -9.91 -6.79
C LEU A 65 3.84 -9.69 -5.80
N GLY A 66 4.35 -8.46 -5.67
CA GLY A 66 5.56 -8.20 -4.89
C GLY A 66 6.85 -8.80 -5.45
N ALA A 67 6.79 -9.44 -6.62
CA ALA A 67 7.87 -10.23 -7.21
C ALA A 67 8.77 -9.45 -8.19
N MET A 68 8.73 -8.14 -8.14
CA MET A 68 9.66 -7.27 -8.87
C MET A 68 11.01 -7.18 -8.14
N SER A 69 12.07 -6.87 -8.88
CA SER A 69 13.34 -6.54 -8.24
C SER A 69 13.21 -5.27 -7.39
N THR A 70 13.92 -5.20 -6.28
CA THR A 70 13.94 -4.04 -5.36
C THR A 70 14.19 -2.72 -6.09
N ARG A 71 15.13 -2.68 -7.05
CA ARG A 71 15.40 -1.48 -7.85
C ARG A 71 14.18 -1.03 -8.67
N ALA A 72 13.42 -1.99 -9.23
CA ALA A 72 12.24 -1.68 -10.03
C ALA A 72 11.12 -1.11 -9.14
N LYS A 73 10.90 -1.69 -7.95
CA LYS A 73 9.92 -1.16 -6.97
C LYS A 73 10.30 0.25 -6.50
N ALA A 74 11.57 0.46 -6.12
CA ALA A 74 12.05 1.76 -5.68
C ALA A 74 11.94 2.82 -6.78
N PHE A 75 12.23 2.46 -8.03
CA PHE A 75 12.07 3.36 -9.16
C PHE A 75 10.60 3.68 -9.45
N GLU A 76 9.70 2.68 -9.40
CA GLU A 76 8.26 2.89 -9.55
C GLU A 76 7.71 3.83 -8.46
N ALA A 77 8.14 3.63 -7.21
CA ALA A 77 7.76 4.47 -6.09
C ALA A 77 8.21 5.93 -6.29
N LYS A 78 9.47 6.12 -6.69
CA LYS A 78 10.02 7.44 -7.01
C LYS A 78 9.21 8.14 -8.10
N CYS A 79 8.93 7.47 -9.21
CA CYS A 79 8.11 8.03 -10.30
C CYS A 79 6.70 8.40 -9.80
N ALA A 80 6.05 7.54 -9.01
CA ALA A 80 4.74 7.82 -8.46
C ALA A 80 4.74 9.06 -7.57
N VAL A 81 5.76 9.25 -6.74
CA VAL A 81 5.89 10.46 -5.89
C VAL A 81 6.15 11.71 -6.74
N GLU A 82 7.03 11.64 -7.73
CA GLU A 82 7.27 12.74 -8.68
C GLU A 82 6.00 13.13 -9.45
N ASP A 83 5.13 12.17 -9.76
CA ASP A 83 3.83 12.38 -10.38
C ASP A 83 2.75 12.90 -9.41
N GLY A 84 3.04 12.96 -8.11
CA GLY A 84 2.20 13.58 -7.09
C GLY A 84 1.49 12.63 -6.13
N ALA A 85 1.96 11.38 -5.97
CA ALA A 85 1.46 10.48 -4.94
C ALA A 85 1.83 10.99 -3.54
N ASP A 86 0.84 10.99 -2.64
CA ASP A 86 1.01 11.32 -1.21
C ASP A 86 1.24 10.05 -0.38
N GLU A 87 0.85 8.88 -0.92
CA GLU A 87 0.91 7.57 -0.27
C GLU A 87 1.31 6.48 -1.27
N ILE A 88 2.11 5.51 -0.81
CA ILE A 88 2.57 4.37 -1.60
C ILE A 88 2.16 3.07 -0.91
N ASP A 89 1.42 2.21 -1.63
CA ASP A 89 1.01 0.88 -1.19
C ASP A 89 1.88 -0.17 -1.90
N MET A 90 2.99 -0.60 -1.27
CA MET A 90 3.88 -1.61 -1.84
C MET A 90 3.51 -3.02 -1.41
N VAL A 91 3.77 -4.01 -2.24
CA VAL A 91 3.69 -5.44 -1.86
C VAL A 91 5.08 -5.95 -1.51
N ILE A 92 5.20 -6.68 -0.37
CA ILE A 92 6.48 -7.26 0.06
C ILE A 92 7.00 -8.33 -0.91
N HIS A 93 8.28 -8.67 -0.79
CA HIS A 93 8.85 -9.84 -1.47
C HIS A 93 8.45 -11.13 -0.73
N ILE A 94 7.26 -11.66 -1.05
CA ILE A 94 6.67 -12.83 -0.37
C ILE A 94 7.58 -14.06 -0.48
N GLY A 95 8.19 -14.30 -1.65
CA GLY A 95 9.10 -15.42 -1.85
C GLY A 95 10.31 -15.39 -0.89
N ALA A 96 10.98 -14.25 -0.75
CA ALA A 96 12.09 -14.09 0.17
C ALA A 96 11.66 -14.29 1.64
N LEU A 97 10.46 -13.83 2.01
CA LEU A 97 9.91 -14.08 3.33
C LEU A 97 9.70 -15.58 3.59
N LYS A 98 9.19 -16.32 2.59
CA LYS A 98 9.00 -17.78 2.66
C LYS A 98 10.32 -18.55 2.79
N ASP A 99 11.36 -18.07 2.12
CA ASP A 99 12.71 -18.65 2.18
C ASP A 99 13.45 -18.30 3.49
N GLY A 100 12.87 -17.41 4.31
CA GLY A 100 13.51 -16.92 5.54
C GLY A 100 14.60 -15.89 5.29
N ASP A 101 14.71 -15.35 4.08
CA ASP A 101 15.63 -14.26 3.74
C ASP A 101 15.05 -12.91 4.21
N PHE A 102 15.06 -12.72 5.52
CA PHE A 102 14.50 -11.54 6.16
C PHE A 102 15.27 -10.26 5.85
N GLN A 103 16.57 -10.40 5.58
CA GLN A 103 17.39 -9.26 5.19
C GLN A 103 16.94 -8.72 3.83
N ALA A 104 16.75 -9.57 2.84
CA ALA A 104 16.25 -9.15 1.53
C ALA A 104 14.85 -8.50 1.61
N VAL A 105 13.96 -9.01 2.47
CA VAL A 105 12.63 -8.41 2.67
C VAL A 105 12.74 -7.01 3.29
N GLU A 106 13.57 -6.84 4.32
CA GLU A 106 13.76 -5.54 4.97
C GLU A 106 14.40 -4.52 4.02
N GLU A 107 15.43 -4.93 3.27
CA GLU A 107 16.11 -4.08 2.27
C GLU A 107 15.16 -3.66 1.15
N ASP A 108 14.28 -4.56 0.68
CA ASP A 108 13.26 -4.26 -0.34
C ASP A 108 12.28 -3.19 0.14
N ILE A 109 11.77 -3.33 1.37
CA ILE A 109 10.86 -2.34 1.97
C ILE A 109 11.58 -1.01 2.19
N ARG A 110 12.78 -1.04 2.76
CA ARG A 110 13.58 0.16 3.05
C ARG A 110 13.88 0.96 1.78
N ALA A 111 14.27 0.30 0.70
CA ALA A 111 14.54 0.95 -0.57
C ALA A 111 13.31 1.68 -1.13
N VAL A 112 12.11 1.10 -0.96
CA VAL A 112 10.86 1.75 -1.36
C VAL A 112 10.53 2.92 -0.42
N VAL A 113 10.70 2.76 0.90
CA VAL A 113 10.46 3.84 1.88
C VAL A 113 11.36 5.05 1.59
N GLU A 114 12.64 4.82 1.35
CA GLU A 114 13.60 5.88 1.02
C GLU A 114 13.26 6.58 -0.30
N ALA A 115 12.91 5.81 -1.34
CA ALA A 115 12.54 6.34 -2.64
C ALA A 115 11.20 7.08 -2.64
N SER A 116 10.33 6.80 -1.66
CA SER A 116 9.00 7.40 -1.53
C SER A 116 9.00 8.71 -0.75
N ALA A 117 10.09 9.10 -0.09
CA ALA A 117 10.09 10.31 0.73
C ALA A 117 9.72 11.57 -0.09
N PRO A 118 8.80 12.43 0.35
CA PRO A 118 8.15 12.46 1.68
C PRO A 118 6.83 11.70 1.81
N ALA A 119 6.37 10.96 0.78
CA ALA A 119 5.13 10.18 0.83
C ALA A 119 5.24 9.04 1.87
N LEU A 120 4.14 8.73 2.53
CA LEU A 120 4.11 7.60 3.46
C LEU A 120 3.97 6.27 2.72
N VAL A 121 4.53 5.20 3.32
CA VAL A 121 4.46 3.86 2.75
C VAL A 121 3.59 2.94 3.61
N LYS A 122 2.68 2.21 2.93
CA LYS A 122 1.91 1.11 3.49
C LYS A 122 2.42 -0.19 2.86
N VAL A 123 2.80 -1.15 3.69
CA VAL A 123 3.35 -2.44 3.26
C VAL A 123 2.27 -3.50 3.25
N ILE A 124 1.90 -3.97 2.07
CA ILE A 124 0.94 -5.07 1.89
C ILE A 124 1.68 -6.39 2.11
N VAL A 125 1.31 -7.12 3.16
CA VAL A 125 1.94 -8.39 3.51
C VAL A 125 1.27 -9.61 2.89
N GLU A 126 0.02 -9.47 2.39
CA GLU A 126 -0.80 -10.53 1.78
C GLU A 126 -1.05 -11.70 2.74
N THR A 127 -1.76 -11.43 3.82
CA THR A 127 -1.93 -12.34 4.96
C THR A 127 -2.42 -13.73 4.57
N CYS A 128 -3.28 -13.85 3.55
CA CYS A 128 -3.83 -15.14 3.13
C CYS A 128 -2.79 -16.11 2.52
N LEU A 129 -1.59 -15.63 2.18
CA LEU A 129 -0.48 -16.45 1.69
C LEU A 129 0.53 -16.80 2.78
N LEU A 130 0.36 -16.28 4.01
CA LEU A 130 1.33 -16.36 5.09
C LEU A 130 0.81 -17.18 6.27
N THR A 131 1.74 -17.85 6.95
CA THR A 131 1.49 -18.39 8.29
C THR A 131 1.45 -17.26 9.32
N LYS A 132 0.93 -17.54 10.52
CA LYS A 132 0.87 -16.53 11.59
C LYS A 132 2.26 -16.03 12.00
N GLU A 133 3.27 -16.88 11.98
CA GLU A 133 4.65 -16.49 12.29
C GLU A 133 5.25 -15.61 11.19
N GLU A 134 4.96 -15.91 9.93
CA GLU A 134 5.39 -15.07 8.81
C GLU A 134 4.70 -13.70 8.83
N ILE A 135 3.41 -13.62 9.21
CA ILE A 135 2.70 -12.34 9.38
C ILE A 135 3.39 -11.48 10.45
N LYS A 136 3.72 -12.06 11.62
CA LYS A 136 4.45 -11.36 12.69
C LYS A 136 5.78 -10.84 12.18
N LYS A 137 6.55 -11.69 11.50
CA LYS A 137 7.86 -11.32 10.96
C LYS A 137 7.75 -10.20 9.94
N ALA A 138 6.83 -10.30 8.99
CA ALA A 138 6.60 -9.27 7.97
C ALA A 138 6.23 -7.89 8.60
N CYS A 139 5.39 -7.90 9.64
CA CYS A 139 5.05 -6.68 10.38
C CYS A 139 6.28 -6.04 11.03
N GLN A 140 7.12 -6.84 11.72
CA GLN A 140 8.35 -6.37 12.36
C GLN A 140 9.35 -5.79 11.36
N LEU A 141 9.56 -6.48 10.22
CA LEU A 141 10.45 -6.02 9.16
C LEU A 141 9.94 -4.71 8.53
N SER A 142 8.63 -4.59 8.34
CA SER A 142 8.01 -3.35 7.82
C SER A 142 8.25 -2.17 8.77
N GLU A 143 8.12 -2.37 10.07
CA GLU A 143 8.40 -1.34 11.07
C GLU A 143 9.88 -0.97 11.11
N GLN A 144 10.78 -1.97 11.09
CA GLN A 144 12.23 -1.77 11.08
C GLN A 144 12.72 -1.02 9.84
N ALA A 145 12.07 -1.25 8.70
CA ALA A 145 12.35 -0.57 7.45
C ALA A 145 11.78 0.86 7.38
N GLY A 146 10.97 1.29 8.37
CA GLY A 146 10.46 2.66 8.46
C GLY A 146 9.12 2.91 7.77
N ALA A 147 8.36 1.86 7.44
CA ALA A 147 7.01 2.01 6.91
C ALA A 147 6.05 2.64 7.93
N ALA A 148 5.05 3.38 7.45
CA ALA A 148 4.02 4.00 8.28
C ALA A 148 2.88 3.03 8.64
N PHE A 149 2.58 2.10 7.73
CA PHE A 149 1.51 1.12 7.88
C PHE A 149 1.96 -0.28 7.46
N VAL A 150 1.34 -1.29 8.07
CA VAL A 150 1.21 -2.64 7.49
C VAL A 150 -0.23 -2.85 7.06
N LYS A 151 -0.42 -3.36 5.85
CA LYS A 151 -1.71 -3.58 5.20
C LYS A 151 -1.91 -5.08 4.94
N THR A 152 -3.13 -5.58 5.11
CA THR A 152 -3.38 -7.03 5.05
C THR A 152 -3.25 -7.61 3.66
N SER A 153 -3.86 -6.98 2.66
CA SER A 153 -4.20 -7.69 1.42
C SER A 153 -4.18 -6.80 0.19
N THR A 154 -3.90 -7.40 -0.96
CA THR A 154 -3.98 -6.75 -2.27
C THR A 154 -5.41 -6.68 -2.82
N GLY A 155 -6.27 -7.61 -2.45
CA GLY A 155 -7.57 -7.83 -3.08
C GLY A 155 -7.52 -8.65 -4.38
N PHE A 156 -6.33 -9.13 -4.78
CA PHE A 156 -6.11 -9.96 -5.97
C PHE A 156 -5.80 -11.44 -5.64
N SER A 157 -5.68 -11.75 -4.36
CA SER A 157 -5.56 -13.11 -3.82
C SER A 157 -6.92 -13.58 -3.26
N PRO A 158 -7.07 -14.90 -2.95
CA PRO A 158 -8.36 -15.45 -2.52
C PRO A 158 -8.89 -14.90 -1.17
N GLY A 159 -8.02 -14.33 -0.32
CA GLY A 159 -8.39 -13.85 1.02
C GLY A 159 -8.22 -12.35 1.19
N GLY A 160 -8.92 -11.79 2.18
CA GLY A 160 -8.82 -10.42 2.63
C GLY A 160 -8.55 -10.34 4.14
N ALA A 161 -8.79 -9.17 4.73
CA ALA A 161 -8.61 -8.96 6.15
C ALA A 161 -9.49 -9.87 7.01
N THR A 162 -8.89 -10.47 8.04
CA THR A 162 -9.63 -11.14 9.11
C THR A 162 -9.40 -10.42 10.44
N LEU A 163 -10.36 -10.51 11.35
CA LEU A 163 -10.20 -9.92 12.69
C LEU A 163 -9.02 -10.53 13.45
N GLU A 164 -8.76 -11.82 13.22
CA GLU A 164 -7.64 -12.54 13.81
C GLU A 164 -6.30 -11.95 13.32
N ASP A 165 -6.14 -11.77 12.00
CA ASP A 165 -4.93 -11.21 11.41
C ASP A 165 -4.69 -9.76 11.87
N ILE A 166 -5.73 -8.93 11.88
CA ILE A 166 -5.63 -7.55 12.37
C ILE A 166 -5.14 -7.51 13.83
N ARG A 167 -5.69 -8.36 14.71
CA ARG A 167 -5.23 -8.46 16.11
C ARG A 167 -3.77 -8.89 16.20
N LEU A 168 -3.40 -9.91 15.40
CA LEU A 168 -2.04 -10.42 15.36
C LEU A 168 -1.05 -9.33 14.87
N MET A 169 -1.37 -8.68 13.76
CA MET A 169 -0.55 -7.60 13.20
C MET A 169 -0.37 -6.47 14.22
N LYS A 170 -1.48 -6.04 14.86
CA LYS A 170 -1.41 -4.97 15.88
C LYS A 170 -0.56 -5.36 17.10
N ALA A 171 -0.61 -6.62 17.52
CA ALA A 171 0.21 -7.14 18.62
C ALA A 171 1.69 -7.31 18.25
N SER A 172 2.03 -7.30 16.95
CA SER A 172 3.39 -7.57 16.45
C SER A 172 4.22 -6.31 16.20
N VAL A 173 3.62 -5.13 16.34
CA VAL A 173 4.27 -3.83 16.07
C VAL A 173 4.06 -2.86 17.23
N SER A 174 4.88 -1.81 17.27
CA SER A 174 4.74 -0.74 18.24
C SER A 174 3.45 0.08 18.05
N PRO A 175 3.03 0.87 19.07
CA PRO A 175 1.87 1.77 18.93
C PRO A 175 1.98 2.79 17.80
N LYS A 176 3.18 3.08 17.32
CA LYS A 176 3.45 4.06 16.25
C LYS A 176 3.04 3.52 14.87
N MET A 177 3.21 2.21 14.65
CA MET A 177 2.84 1.56 13.40
C MET A 177 1.31 1.44 13.29
N GLN A 178 0.77 1.85 12.17
CA GLN A 178 -0.66 1.75 11.89
C GLN A 178 -0.98 0.46 11.13
N ILE A 179 -2.23 -0.01 11.27
CA ILE A 179 -2.73 -1.21 10.59
C ILE A 179 -3.82 -0.80 9.60
N LYS A 180 -3.71 -1.29 8.37
CA LYS A 180 -4.72 -1.10 7.33
C LYS A 180 -5.38 -2.44 7.00
N ALA A 181 -6.68 -2.53 7.23
CA ALA A 181 -7.50 -3.65 6.78
C ALA A 181 -7.94 -3.45 5.33
N SER A 182 -7.83 -4.48 4.51
CA SER A 182 -8.27 -4.45 3.10
C SER A 182 -8.68 -5.82 2.60
#